data_3f59737cade8419ebd28dd371fdb8f31
#
_entry.id   3f59737cade8419ebd28dd371fdb8f31
#
_cell.length_a   1.000
_cell.length_b   1.000
_cell.length_c   1.000
_cell.angle_alpha   90.00
_cell.angle_beta   90.00
_cell.angle_gamma   90.00
#
_symmetry.space_group_name_H-M   'P 1'
#
loop_
_entity.id
_entity.type
_entity.pdbx_description
1 polymer ?
#
loop_
_entity_poly.entity_id
_entity_poly.type
_entity_poly.pdbx_seq_one_letter_code
_entity_poly.pdbx_strand_id
1 'polypeptide(L)'
;MTLIRSTLSSMPIYCMSLFHMSRSVSLRLELIQRDFLWGGGALERKPRLMEWSIVCSDKRKDGLGVRNLALLNKAFLYKWSWRFTVEREALWRQVIRAKYGEEEGGWRSCVVRGSFGVGLWKAIRRG
;
A
#
# COMPACT_ATOMS: atom_id res chain seq x y z
N MET A 1 5.30 -9.85 18.74
CA MET A 1 4.15 -9.48 17.87
C MET A 1 3.86 -7.98 17.85
N THR A 2 3.83 -7.31 19.00
CA THR A 2 3.60 -5.86 19.12
C THR A 2 4.62 -5.03 18.32
N LEU A 3 5.90 -5.39 18.32
CA LEU A 3 6.95 -4.69 17.57
C LEU A 3 6.76 -4.75 16.05
N ILE A 4 6.36 -5.90 15.49
CA ILE A 4 6.07 -6.01 14.06
C ILE A 4 4.89 -5.10 13.70
N ARG A 5 3.82 -5.13 14.51
CA ARG A 5 2.62 -4.32 14.26
C ARG A 5 2.87 -2.83 14.44
N SER A 6 3.63 -2.44 15.45
CA SER A 6 3.84 -1.02 15.76
C SER A 6 4.96 -0.40 14.92
N THR A 7 6.02 -1.12 14.64
CA THR A 7 7.20 -0.56 13.99
C THR A 7 7.25 -0.90 12.49
N LEU A 8 7.33 -2.18 12.15
CA LEU A 8 7.52 -2.60 10.76
C LEU A 8 6.27 -2.41 9.88
N SER A 9 5.08 -2.47 10.48
CA SER A 9 3.84 -2.20 9.75
C SER A 9 3.51 -0.71 9.67
N SER A 10 3.98 0.12 10.60
CA SER A 10 3.65 1.54 10.63
C SER A 10 4.68 2.42 9.93
N MET A 11 5.97 2.08 9.96
CA MET A 11 7.02 2.85 9.29
C MET A 11 6.74 3.11 7.80
N PRO A 12 6.33 2.13 6.99
CA PRO A 12 6.07 2.34 5.58
C PRO A 12 4.71 2.99 5.27
N ILE A 13 3.86 3.26 6.26
CA ILE A 13 2.49 3.79 6.04
C ILE A 13 2.51 5.09 5.25
N TYR A 14 3.38 6.02 5.57
CA TYR A 14 3.51 7.27 4.83
C TYR A 14 3.85 7.03 3.37
N CYS A 15 4.86 6.22 3.10
CA CYS A 15 5.25 5.90 1.73
C CYS A 15 4.15 5.14 1.00
N MET A 16 3.49 4.19 1.65
CA MET A 16 2.39 3.41 1.07
C MET A 16 1.14 4.24 0.76
N SER A 17 0.92 5.34 1.48
CA SER A 17 -0.20 6.24 1.22
C SER A 17 0.01 7.15 0.01
N LEU A 18 1.25 7.34 -0.42
CA LEU A 18 1.63 8.26 -1.49
C LEU A 18 2.17 7.55 -2.74
N PHE A 19 2.76 6.38 -2.58
CA PHE A 19 3.45 5.68 -3.66
C PHE A 19 2.91 4.27 -3.84
N HIS A 20 2.84 3.84 -5.10
CA HIS A 20 2.60 2.45 -5.41
C HIS A 20 3.84 1.63 -5.05
N MET A 21 3.66 0.65 -4.17
CA MET A 21 4.72 -0.26 -3.80
C MET A 21 4.89 -1.35 -4.86
N SER A 22 6.09 -1.43 -5.43
CA SER A 22 6.39 -2.49 -6.39
C SER A 22 6.37 -3.87 -5.70
N ARG A 23 6.07 -4.91 -6.49
CA ARG A 23 6.05 -6.29 -5.97
C ARG A 23 7.38 -6.69 -5.32
N SER A 24 8.51 -6.27 -5.89
CA SER A 24 9.84 -6.57 -5.35
C SER A 24 10.06 -5.96 -3.97
N VAL A 25 9.63 -4.71 -3.77
CA VAL A 25 9.71 -4.04 -2.47
C VAL A 25 8.78 -4.70 -1.45
N SER A 26 7.55 -5.01 -1.85
CA SER A 26 6.61 -5.73 -0.98
C SER A 26 7.18 -7.06 -0.50
N LEU A 27 7.71 -7.86 -1.41
CA LEU A 27 8.32 -9.16 -1.06
C LEU A 27 9.54 -9.03 -0.14
N ARG A 28 10.37 -7.99 -0.34
CA ARG A 28 11.52 -7.73 0.55
C ARG A 28 11.07 -7.34 1.96
N LEU A 29 10.06 -6.48 2.07
CA LEU A 29 9.51 -6.08 3.37
C LEU A 29 8.85 -7.27 4.08
N GLU A 30 8.11 -8.10 3.35
CA GLU A 30 7.54 -9.33 3.91
C GLU A 30 8.63 -10.30 4.37
N LEU A 31 9.73 -10.42 3.63
CA LEU A 31 10.85 -11.26 4.05
C LEU A 31 11.46 -10.76 5.36
N ILE A 32 11.70 -9.46 5.49
CA ILE A 32 12.20 -8.85 6.73
C ILE A 32 11.23 -9.11 7.89
N GLN A 33 9.93 -8.97 7.69
CA GLN A 33 8.93 -9.25 8.71
C GLN A 33 8.92 -10.73 9.13
N ARG A 34 9.07 -11.63 8.16
CA ARG A 34 9.17 -13.08 8.43
C ARG A 34 10.42 -13.42 9.23
N ASP A 35 11.56 -12.91 8.82
CA ASP A 35 12.84 -13.16 9.47
C ASP A 35 12.82 -12.65 10.92
N PHE A 36 12.22 -11.46 11.12
CA PHE A 36 12.05 -10.92 12.46
C PHE A 36 11.08 -11.77 13.31
N LEU A 37 9.96 -12.22 12.74
CA LEU A 37 8.96 -13.02 13.45
C LEU A 37 9.52 -14.35 13.93
N TRP A 38 10.31 -15.00 13.09
CA TRP A 38 10.88 -16.31 13.39
C TRP A 38 12.22 -16.25 14.15
N GLY A 39 12.66 -15.04 14.54
CA GLY A 39 13.87 -14.84 15.34
C GLY A 39 15.16 -15.24 14.60
N GLY A 40 15.12 -15.29 13.30
CA GLY A 40 16.28 -15.54 12.45
C GLY A 40 17.12 -14.29 12.31
N GLY A 41 18.24 -14.18 13.01
CA GLY A 41 19.33 -13.32 12.54
C GLY A 41 19.82 -13.82 11.18
N ALA A 42 20.47 -12.97 10.42
CA ALA A 42 20.84 -13.16 9.00
C ALA A 42 21.63 -14.44 8.63
N LEU A 43 21.93 -15.31 9.57
CA LEU A 43 22.80 -16.47 9.43
C LEU A 43 22.14 -17.84 9.64
N GLU A 44 20.91 -17.91 10.13
CA GLU A 44 20.25 -19.20 10.37
C GLU A 44 18.93 -19.30 9.58
N ARG A 45 18.88 -20.19 8.60
CA ARG A 45 17.64 -20.61 7.94
C ARG A 45 16.80 -21.45 8.91
N LYS A 46 16.02 -20.80 9.75
CA LYS A 46 15.04 -21.51 10.58
C LYS A 46 13.86 -22.00 9.74
N PRO A 47 13.32 -23.20 10.01
CA PRO A 47 12.16 -23.69 9.31
C PRO A 47 10.98 -22.73 9.51
N ARG A 48 10.28 -22.39 8.41
CA ARG A 48 9.07 -21.59 8.47
C ARG A 48 7.94 -22.44 9.02
N LEU A 49 7.49 -22.11 10.22
CA LEU A 49 6.46 -22.90 10.92
C LEU A 49 5.06 -22.70 10.36
N MET A 50 4.79 -21.57 9.67
CA MET A 50 3.47 -21.25 9.13
C MET A 50 3.59 -20.51 7.80
N GLU A 51 2.59 -20.69 6.95
CA GLU A 51 2.45 -19.91 5.72
C GLU A 51 2.14 -18.43 6.04
N TRP A 52 2.74 -17.51 5.28
CA TRP A 52 2.59 -16.06 5.52
C TRP A 52 1.15 -15.57 5.37
N SER A 53 0.38 -16.18 4.51
CA SER A 53 -1.06 -15.91 4.36
C SER A 53 -1.84 -16.15 5.66
N ILE A 54 -1.50 -17.20 6.40
CA ILE A 54 -2.10 -17.52 7.70
C ILE A 54 -1.65 -16.51 8.76
N VAL A 55 -0.37 -16.13 8.77
CA VAL A 55 0.14 -15.09 9.67
C VAL A 55 -0.58 -13.76 9.47
N CYS A 56 -0.89 -13.41 8.22
CA CYS A 56 -1.62 -12.19 7.87
C CYS A 56 -3.14 -12.28 8.11
N SER A 57 -3.69 -13.47 8.36
CA SER A 57 -5.13 -13.60 8.60
C SER A 57 -5.55 -13.02 9.96
N ASP A 58 -6.84 -12.77 10.12
CA ASP A 58 -7.40 -12.19 11.34
C ASP A 58 -7.16 -13.14 12.53
N LYS A 59 -6.96 -12.56 13.71
CA LYS A 59 -6.84 -13.29 14.98
C LYS A 59 -8.06 -14.17 15.27
N ARG A 60 -9.24 -13.82 14.77
CA ARG A 60 -10.47 -14.62 14.86
C ARG A 60 -10.43 -15.90 14.02
N LYS A 61 -9.49 -15.98 13.07
CA LYS A 61 -9.26 -17.11 12.17
C LYS A 61 -7.91 -17.77 12.43
N ASP A 62 -7.46 -17.77 13.70
CA ASP A 62 -6.19 -18.30 14.15
C ASP A 62 -4.94 -17.65 13.52
N GLY A 63 -5.11 -16.50 12.87
CA GLY A 63 -4.00 -15.72 12.34
C GLY A 63 -3.39 -14.80 13.39
N LEU A 64 -2.21 -14.26 13.08
CA LEU A 64 -1.53 -13.30 13.96
C LEU A 64 -1.96 -11.85 13.70
N GLY A 65 -2.77 -11.60 12.69
CA GLY A 65 -3.26 -10.27 12.32
C GLY A 65 -2.14 -9.32 11.88
N VAL A 66 -1.06 -9.84 11.32
CA VAL A 66 -0.04 -9.03 10.66
C VAL A 66 -0.62 -8.48 9.37
N ARG A 67 -0.43 -7.19 9.12
CA ARG A 67 -1.00 -6.55 7.94
C ARG A 67 -0.28 -6.98 6.67
N ASN A 68 -1.03 -7.42 5.66
CA ASN A 68 -0.48 -7.62 4.33
C ASN A 68 -0.19 -6.25 3.70
N LEU A 69 1.09 -5.97 3.46
CA LEU A 69 1.54 -4.66 2.99
C LEU A 69 1.04 -4.32 1.59
N ALA A 70 0.93 -5.30 0.71
CA ALA A 70 0.42 -5.10 -0.65
C ALA A 70 -1.05 -4.69 -0.65
N LEU A 71 -1.88 -5.36 0.15
CA LEU A 71 -3.30 -5.01 0.32
C LEU A 71 -3.46 -3.65 0.99
N LEU A 72 -2.64 -3.36 1.99
CA LEU A 72 -2.65 -2.08 2.70
C LEU A 72 -2.29 -0.93 1.76
N ASN A 73 -1.26 -1.10 0.93
CA ASN A 73 -0.88 -0.10 -0.08
C ASN A 73 -2.01 0.16 -1.07
N LYS A 74 -2.65 -0.88 -1.59
CA LYS A 74 -3.84 -0.75 -2.45
C LYS A 74 -4.95 0.03 -1.75
N ALA A 75 -5.28 -0.31 -0.51
CA ALA A 75 -6.33 0.37 0.24
C ALA A 75 -6.05 1.87 0.42
N PHE A 76 -4.80 2.24 0.70
CA PHE A 76 -4.41 3.66 0.80
C PHE A 76 -4.51 4.39 -0.54
N LEU A 77 -4.12 3.76 -1.64
CA LEU A 77 -4.23 4.36 -2.96
C LEU A 77 -5.70 4.51 -3.39
N TYR A 78 -6.55 3.51 -3.11
CA TYR A 78 -7.99 3.60 -3.36
C TYR A 78 -8.67 4.71 -2.55
N LYS A 79 -8.19 5.01 -1.35
CA LYS A 79 -8.69 6.14 -0.56
C LYS A 79 -8.56 7.47 -1.31
N TRP A 80 -7.49 7.68 -2.06
CA TRP A 80 -7.32 8.88 -2.89
C TRP A 80 -8.32 8.94 -4.03
N SER A 81 -8.60 7.82 -4.70
CA SER A 81 -9.63 7.76 -5.73
C SER A 81 -11.01 8.07 -5.16
N TRP A 82 -11.33 7.54 -3.99
CA TRP A 82 -12.56 7.86 -3.27
C TRP A 82 -12.65 9.35 -2.92
N ARG A 83 -11.60 9.92 -2.35
CA ARG A 83 -11.56 11.35 -2.02
C ARG A 83 -11.72 12.24 -3.25
N PHE A 84 -11.18 11.82 -4.39
CA PHE A 84 -11.33 12.56 -5.65
C PHE A 84 -12.80 12.66 -6.07
N THR A 85 -13.61 11.64 -5.82
CA THR A 85 -15.03 11.67 -6.13
C THR A 85 -15.85 12.50 -5.16
N VAL A 86 -15.51 12.47 -3.88
CA VAL A 86 -16.29 13.09 -2.80
C VAL A 86 -15.89 14.55 -2.58
N GLU A 87 -14.60 14.84 -2.52
CA GLU A 87 -14.08 16.18 -2.20
C GLU A 87 -14.05 17.09 -3.43
N ARG A 88 -15.19 17.41 -4.00
CA ARG A 88 -15.31 18.15 -5.26
C ARG A 88 -14.70 19.55 -5.21
N GLU A 89 -14.79 20.24 -4.11
CA GLU A 89 -14.32 21.61 -3.91
C GLU A 89 -12.86 21.70 -3.44
N ALA A 90 -12.22 20.57 -3.15
CA ALA A 90 -10.86 20.56 -2.67
C ALA A 90 -9.85 21.10 -3.69
N LEU A 91 -8.96 22.00 -3.27
CA LEU A 91 -7.95 22.62 -4.12
C LEU A 91 -7.09 21.58 -4.87
N TRP A 92 -6.67 20.53 -4.18
CA TRP A 92 -5.87 19.46 -4.78
C TRP A 92 -6.58 18.77 -5.93
N ARG A 93 -7.92 18.59 -5.85
CA ARG A 93 -8.72 18.02 -6.92
C ARG A 93 -8.80 18.98 -8.11
N GLN A 94 -8.99 20.27 -7.87
CA GLN A 94 -9.01 21.28 -8.91
C GLN A 94 -7.70 21.29 -9.69
N VAL A 95 -6.55 21.21 -9.00
CA VAL A 95 -5.23 21.11 -9.61
C VAL A 95 -5.09 19.84 -10.46
N ILE A 96 -5.52 18.70 -9.96
CA ILE A 96 -5.49 17.43 -10.72
C ILE A 96 -6.38 17.51 -11.96
N ARG A 97 -7.59 18.04 -11.80
CA ARG A 97 -8.53 18.25 -12.91
C ARG A 97 -7.98 19.19 -13.97
N ALA A 98 -7.40 20.30 -13.56
CA ALA A 98 -6.79 21.26 -14.48
C ALA A 98 -5.61 20.66 -15.26
N LYS A 99 -4.84 19.80 -14.61
CA LYS A 99 -3.64 19.20 -15.21
C LYS A 99 -3.91 17.98 -16.09
N TYR A 100 -4.85 17.15 -15.72
CA TYR A 100 -5.07 15.83 -16.35
C TYR A 100 -6.44 15.70 -17.03
N GLY A 101 -7.34 16.64 -16.80
CA GLY A 101 -8.73 16.53 -17.24
C GLY A 101 -9.55 15.57 -16.38
N GLU A 102 -10.81 15.46 -16.69
CA GLU A 102 -11.77 14.61 -15.97
C GLU A 102 -12.52 13.75 -17.00
N GLU A 103 -12.73 12.47 -16.72
CA GLU A 103 -13.54 11.58 -17.55
C GLU A 103 -15.03 11.94 -17.44
N GLU A 104 -15.83 11.57 -18.43
CA GLU A 104 -17.28 11.74 -18.39
C GLU A 104 -17.86 11.14 -17.10
N GLY A 105 -18.63 11.96 -16.37
CA GLY A 105 -19.19 11.59 -15.06
C GLY A 105 -18.42 12.08 -13.85
N GLY A 106 -17.21 12.61 -13.98
CA GLY A 106 -16.46 13.24 -12.89
C GLY A 106 -15.92 12.28 -11.82
N TRP A 107 -15.87 10.97 -12.13
CA TRP A 107 -15.45 9.93 -11.19
C TRP A 107 -13.94 9.72 -11.16
N ARG A 108 -13.27 10.01 -12.29
CA ARG A 108 -11.82 9.82 -12.46
C ARG A 108 -11.22 10.93 -13.29
N SER A 109 -9.92 11.17 -13.12
CA SER A 109 -9.15 11.97 -14.05
C SER A 109 -8.85 11.21 -15.34
N CYS A 110 -8.59 11.90 -16.44
CA CYS A 110 -8.16 11.27 -17.68
C CYS A 110 -6.84 10.53 -17.54
N VAL A 111 -6.58 9.59 -18.46
CA VAL A 111 -5.33 8.79 -18.45
C VAL A 111 -4.14 9.69 -18.70
N VAL A 112 -3.18 9.66 -17.78
CA VAL A 112 -1.90 10.36 -17.93
C VAL A 112 -1.03 9.61 -18.93
N ARG A 113 -0.95 10.11 -20.16
CA ARG A 113 0.02 9.67 -21.16
C ARG A 113 1.28 10.53 -21.04
N GLY A 114 2.41 9.94 -20.70
CA GLY A 114 3.69 10.65 -20.68
C GLY A 114 4.61 10.25 -19.55
N SER A 115 5.88 10.51 -19.73
CA SER A 115 6.97 10.20 -18.80
C SER A 115 6.98 11.15 -17.59
N PHE A 116 6.45 12.35 -17.73
CA PHE A 116 6.40 13.39 -16.72
C PHE A 116 4.96 13.54 -16.18
N GLY A 117 4.60 12.71 -15.24
CA GLY A 117 3.38 12.89 -14.46
C GLY A 117 3.74 12.87 -12.98
N VAL A 118 2.94 13.53 -12.14
CA VAL A 118 3.06 13.38 -10.69
C VAL A 118 2.93 11.89 -10.39
N GLY A 119 4.03 11.25 -9.99
CA GLY A 119 4.13 9.81 -9.79
C GLY A 119 3.05 9.27 -8.86
N LEU A 120 2.68 10.06 -7.86
CA LEU A 120 1.57 9.81 -6.96
C LEU A 120 0.24 9.57 -7.71
N TRP A 121 -0.19 10.48 -8.58
CA TRP A 121 -1.49 10.37 -9.23
C TRP A 121 -1.55 9.21 -10.24
N LYS A 122 -0.44 8.98 -10.92
CA LYS A 122 -0.27 7.82 -11.79
C LYS A 122 -0.32 6.50 -11.02
N ALA A 123 0.21 6.47 -9.81
CA ALA A 123 0.17 5.31 -8.92
C ALA A 123 -1.24 5.03 -8.39
N ILE A 124 -1.95 6.07 -7.94
CA ILE A 124 -3.33 5.99 -7.45
C ILE A 124 -4.25 5.38 -8.52
N ARG A 125 -4.05 5.76 -9.77
CA ARG A 125 -4.89 5.31 -10.87
C ARG A 125 -4.61 3.87 -11.34
N ARG A 126 -3.43 3.33 -11.04
CA ARG A 126 -3.05 1.96 -11.40
C ARG A 126 -3.52 0.89 -10.40
N GLY A 127 -3.85 1.28 -9.18
CA GLY A 127 -4.37 0.38 -8.14
C GLY A 127 -5.81 0.02 -8.35
#